data_788bc260010b02d101d9e03c42f025bf
#
_entry.id   788bc260010b02d101d9e03c42f025bf
#
_cell.length_a   1.000
_cell.length_b   1.000
_cell.length_c   1.000
_cell.angle_alpha   90.00
_cell.angle_beta   90.00
_cell.angle_gamma   90.00
#
_symmetry.space_group_name_H-M   'P 1'
#
loop_
_entity.id
_entity.type
_entity.pdbx_description
1 polymer ?
#
loop_
_entity_poly.entity_id
_entity_poly.type
_entity_poly.pdbx_seq_one_letter_code
_entity_poly.pdbx_strand_id
1 'polypeptide(L)'
;KIHGPKGSGFLYIKDKTRIKPIIYGGGQQKGMRSGTENVPAIAGLSAAVKLIYNDQFEDKINNLYELKDYFIDELEKLADVVINSYKGTKSAPQIVSVSFRGVRAEVLLHALEDKNIYVSSGSACSSNKPGLSNTLVAIGLDNDLLDSTLRFSFCYNTTKEELDYAVSALKAVSYTHLR
;
A
#
# COMPACT_ATOMS: atom_id res chain seq x y z
N LYS A 1 6.84 1.70 2.96
CA LYS A 1 7.28 2.98 2.36
C LYS A 1 7.52 3.98 3.48
N ILE A 2 8.62 4.70 3.44
CA ILE A 2 9.08 5.57 4.53
C ILE A 2 9.12 7.05 4.15
N HIS A 3 8.42 7.44 3.09
CA HIS A 3 8.31 8.82 2.57
C HIS A 3 9.67 9.48 2.25
N GLY A 4 10.69 8.69 1.94
CA GLY A 4 11.97 9.17 1.43
C GLY A 4 11.91 9.61 -0.03
N PRO A 5 12.96 10.27 -0.54
CA PRO A 5 12.99 10.77 -1.91
C PRO A 5 12.94 9.61 -2.92
N LYS A 6 12.24 9.83 -4.04
CA LYS A 6 12.18 8.88 -5.14
C LYS A 6 13.56 8.69 -5.79
N GLY A 7 13.83 7.47 -6.28
CA GLY A 7 15.09 7.16 -6.97
C GLY A 7 16.26 6.83 -6.03
N SER A 8 16.03 6.75 -4.73
CA SER A 8 16.99 6.26 -3.75
C SER A 8 16.51 4.99 -3.06
N GLY A 9 17.45 4.15 -2.67
CA GLY A 9 17.17 2.91 -1.98
C GLY A 9 18.46 2.22 -1.56
N PHE A 10 18.34 1.12 -0.86
CA PHE A 10 19.48 0.29 -0.47
C PHE A 10 19.15 -1.20 -0.59
N LEU A 11 20.20 -1.97 -0.75
CA LEU A 11 20.15 -3.42 -0.72
C LEU A 11 21.00 -3.93 0.45
N TYR A 12 20.37 -4.67 1.36
CA TYR A 12 21.10 -5.42 2.38
C TYR A 12 21.55 -6.76 1.80
N ILE A 13 22.83 -7.05 1.93
CA ILE A 13 23.42 -8.31 1.50
C ILE A 13 24.04 -8.97 2.75
N LYS A 14 23.49 -10.13 3.13
CA LYS A 14 24.06 -10.92 4.25
C LYS A 14 25.51 -11.31 3.92
N ASP A 15 26.36 -11.28 4.94
CA ASP A 15 27.76 -11.69 4.77
C ASP A 15 27.89 -13.06 4.11
N LYS A 16 28.93 -13.23 3.27
CA LYS A 16 29.20 -14.43 2.46
C LYS A 16 28.18 -14.73 1.36
N THR A 17 27.15 -13.89 1.17
CA THR A 17 26.26 -14.02 0.01
C THR A 17 26.94 -13.49 -1.24
N ARG A 18 27.04 -14.33 -2.28
CA ARG A 18 27.63 -13.95 -3.57
C ARG A 18 26.56 -13.52 -4.54
N ILE A 19 26.59 -12.24 -4.95
CA ILE A 19 25.78 -11.72 -6.03
C ILE A 19 26.69 -11.14 -7.12
N LYS A 20 26.22 -11.15 -8.36
CA LYS A 20 26.95 -10.54 -9.48
C LYS A 20 26.44 -9.11 -9.70
N PRO A 21 27.36 -8.13 -9.89
CA PRO A 21 26.95 -6.81 -10.34
C PRO A 21 26.21 -6.89 -11.68
N ILE A 22 25.23 -6.01 -11.87
CA ILE A 22 24.52 -5.86 -13.15
C ILE A 22 24.75 -4.48 -13.78
N ILE A 23 25.38 -3.56 -13.04
CA ILE A 23 25.79 -2.23 -13.53
C ILE A 23 27.29 -2.13 -13.35
N TYR A 24 28.01 -2.08 -14.48
CA TYR A 24 29.45 -2.10 -14.55
C TYR A 24 30.01 -0.69 -14.76
N GLY A 25 31.28 -0.46 -14.39
CA GLY A 25 32.01 0.80 -14.56
C GLY A 25 33.05 0.99 -13.44
N GLY A 26 32.96 2.08 -12.70
CA GLY A 26 33.86 2.38 -11.57
C GLY A 26 33.66 1.48 -10.35
N GLY A 27 34.53 1.63 -9.36
CA GLY A 27 34.58 0.78 -8.15
C GLY A 27 33.60 1.18 -7.04
N GLN A 28 32.61 2.03 -7.29
CA GLN A 28 31.64 2.46 -6.28
C GLN A 28 30.90 1.27 -5.69
N GLN A 29 30.48 1.38 -4.43
CA GLN A 29 29.83 0.30 -3.68
C GLN A 29 30.63 -1.01 -3.70
N LYS A 30 31.96 -0.92 -3.58
CA LYS A 30 32.87 -2.06 -3.68
C LYS A 30 32.75 -2.85 -5.00
N GLY A 31 32.47 -2.16 -6.09
CA GLY A 31 32.26 -2.74 -7.43
C GLY A 31 30.91 -3.40 -7.63
N MET A 32 30.02 -3.36 -6.65
CA MET A 32 28.69 -3.99 -6.74
C MET A 32 27.70 -3.17 -7.55
N ARG A 33 27.84 -1.86 -7.56
CA ARG A 33 26.98 -0.94 -8.30
C ARG A 33 27.77 0.31 -8.67
N SER A 34 28.21 0.39 -9.90
CA SER A 34 28.99 1.51 -10.43
C SER A 34 28.14 2.78 -10.60
N GLY A 35 28.78 3.92 -10.59
CA GLY A 35 28.20 5.26 -10.73
C GLY A 35 28.27 6.06 -9.43
N THR A 36 28.46 7.37 -9.57
CA THR A 36 28.55 8.29 -8.44
C THR A 36 27.28 8.23 -7.58
N GLU A 37 27.44 8.20 -6.29
CA GLU A 37 26.35 8.16 -5.34
C GLU A 37 25.51 9.44 -5.37
N ASN A 38 24.19 9.28 -5.34
CA ASN A 38 23.25 10.39 -5.23
C ASN A 38 23.20 10.87 -3.76
N VAL A 39 24.20 11.62 -3.33
CA VAL A 39 24.34 12.08 -1.93
C VAL A 39 23.11 12.85 -1.43
N PRO A 40 22.50 13.78 -2.17
CA PRO A 40 21.26 14.45 -1.73
C PRO A 40 20.11 13.47 -1.43
N ALA A 41 19.88 12.50 -2.30
CA ALA A 41 18.83 11.51 -2.10
C ALA A 41 19.14 10.55 -0.94
N ILE A 42 20.40 10.19 -0.73
CA ILE A 42 20.86 9.39 0.42
C ILE A 42 20.64 10.15 1.73
N ALA A 43 20.96 11.45 1.75
CA ALA A 43 20.72 12.30 2.93
C ALA A 43 19.22 12.39 3.24
N GLY A 44 18.35 12.56 2.23
CA GLY A 44 16.91 12.56 2.38
C GLY A 44 16.35 11.22 2.86
N LEU A 45 16.90 10.10 2.35
CA LEU A 45 16.55 8.76 2.81
C LEU A 45 16.97 8.56 4.30
N SER A 46 18.16 9.03 4.68
CA SER A 46 18.61 8.99 6.09
C SER A 46 17.66 9.77 7.02
N ALA A 47 17.21 10.96 6.60
CA ALA A 47 16.24 11.74 7.36
C ALA A 47 14.91 10.99 7.52
N ALA A 48 14.40 10.38 6.45
CA ALA A 48 13.16 9.60 6.49
C ALA A 48 13.27 8.38 7.42
N VAL A 49 14.41 7.67 7.39
CA VAL A 49 14.68 6.54 8.30
C VAL A 49 14.66 7.00 9.75
N LYS A 50 15.34 8.11 10.08
CA LYS A 50 15.39 8.65 11.45
C LYS A 50 14.03 9.09 11.97
N LEU A 51 13.15 9.61 11.11
CA LEU A 51 11.78 10.00 11.48
C LEU A 51 10.90 8.80 11.84
N ILE A 52 11.11 7.67 11.21
CA ILE A 52 10.30 6.47 11.44
C ILE A 52 10.92 5.59 12.53
N TYR A 53 12.19 5.23 12.39
CA TYR A 53 12.89 4.33 13.29
C TYR A 53 13.53 5.12 14.45
N ASN A 54 12.70 5.62 15.35
CA ASN A 54 13.08 6.27 16.60
C ASN A 54 12.44 5.53 17.79
N ASP A 55 12.57 6.06 18.98
CA ASP A 55 12.05 5.45 20.21
C ASP A 55 10.52 5.22 20.21
N GLN A 56 9.79 5.90 19.33
CA GLN A 56 8.33 5.74 19.15
C GLN A 56 7.96 4.75 18.04
N PHE A 57 8.92 4.01 17.47
CA PHE A 57 8.66 3.15 16.33
C PHE A 57 7.60 2.08 16.62
N GLU A 58 7.72 1.39 17.74
CA GLU A 58 6.79 0.35 18.17
C GLU A 58 5.37 0.91 18.39
N ASP A 59 5.26 2.08 19.03
CA ASP A 59 3.97 2.74 19.24
C ASP A 59 3.31 3.12 17.91
N LYS A 60 4.08 3.63 16.96
CA LYS A 60 3.58 3.95 15.61
C LYS A 60 3.07 2.71 14.87
N ILE A 61 3.77 1.59 14.98
CA ILE A 61 3.37 0.32 14.37
C ILE A 61 2.11 -0.22 15.05
N ASN A 62 2.04 -0.20 16.36
CA ASN A 62 0.86 -0.62 17.12
C ASN A 62 -0.37 0.22 16.75
N ASN A 63 -0.23 1.53 16.69
CA ASN A 63 -1.30 2.43 16.25
C ASN A 63 -1.78 2.11 14.81
N LEU A 64 -0.87 1.75 13.90
CA LEU A 64 -1.26 1.33 12.54
C LEU A 64 -2.06 0.02 12.57
N TYR A 65 -1.74 -0.93 13.45
CA TYR A 65 -2.56 -2.14 13.62
C TYR A 65 -3.95 -1.81 14.16
N GLU A 66 -4.05 -0.92 15.15
CA GLU A 66 -5.33 -0.48 15.70
C GLU A 66 -6.19 0.23 14.65
N LEU A 67 -5.61 1.15 13.88
CA LEU A 67 -6.31 1.83 12.79
C LEU A 67 -6.76 0.88 11.69
N LYS A 68 -5.92 -0.11 11.34
CA LYS A 68 -6.27 -1.15 10.37
C LYS A 68 -7.47 -1.97 10.84
N ASP A 69 -7.41 -2.48 12.06
CA ASP A 69 -8.46 -3.32 12.62
C ASP A 69 -9.75 -2.51 12.77
N TYR A 70 -9.67 -1.28 13.25
CA TYR A 70 -10.81 -0.35 13.29
C TYR A 70 -11.43 -0.14 11.90
N PHE A 71 -10.61 0.11 10.88
CA PHE A 71 -11.12 0.32 9.52
C PHE A 71 -11.78 -0.92 8.95
N ILE A 72 -11.23 -2.11 9.22
CA ILE A 72 -11.85 -3.38 8.84
C ILE A 72 -13.21 -3.54 9.53
N ASP A 73 -13.31 -3.26 10.84
CA ASP A 73 -14.57 -3.32 11.60
C ASP A 73 -15.65 -2.39 11.01
N GLU A 74 -15.26 -1.19 10.58
CA GLU A 74 -16.19 -0.24 9.96
C GLU A 74 -16.61 -0.69 8.54
N LEU A 75 -15.69 -1.28 7.76
CA LEU A 75 -15.99 -1.80 6.42
C LEU A 75 -16.91 -3.04 6.49
N GLU A 76 -16.75 -3.91 7.48
CA GLU A 76 -17.59 -5.10 7.69
C GLU A 76 -19.06 -4.76 7.97
N LYS A 77 -19.37 -3.52 8.37
CA LYS A 77 -20.75 -3.02 8.55
C LYS A 77 -21.42 -2.62 7.23
N LEU A 78 -20.67 -2.53 6.14
CA LEU A 78 -21.20 -2.22 4.81
C LEU A 78 -21.73 -3.50 4.17
N ALA A 79 -22.82 -3.38 3.39
CA ALA A 79 -23.33 -4.50 2.60
C ALA A 79 -22.37 -4.83 1.45
N ASP A 80 -22.34 -6.10 1.07
CA ASP A 80 -21.63 -6.61 -0.12
C ASP A 80 -20.11 -6.35 -0.13
N VAL A 81 -19.50 -6.27 1.07
CA VAL A 81 -18.07 -6.10 1.27
C VAL A 81 -17.40 -7.41 1.64
N VAL A 82 -16.25 -7.69 1.03
CA VAL A 82 -15.39 -8.84 1.34
C VAL A 82 -14.01 -8.34 1.72
N ILE A 83 -13.59 -8.58 2.96
CA ILE A 83 -12.27 -8.19 3.45
C ILE A 83 -11.24 -9.25 3.04
N ASN A 84 -10.20 -8.83 2.31
CA ASN A 84 -9.11 -9.70 1.84
C ASN A 84 -7.87 -9.63 2.74
N SER A 85 -7.88 -8.77 3.75
CA SER A 85 -6.79 -8.59 4.73
C SER A 85 -7.14 -9.23 6.06
N TYR A 86 -6.14 -9.69 6.80
CA TYR A 86 -6.32 -10.21 8.14
C TYR A 86 -6.18 -9.10 9.19
N LYS A 87 -6.95 -9.18 10.27
CA LYS A 87 -6.78 -8.35 11.48
C LYS A 87 -5.51 -8.73 12.25
N GLY A 88 -5.06 -7.83 13.11
CA GLY A 88 -3.89 -8.01 13.94
C GLY A 88 -2.61 -8.18 13.12
N THR A 89 -1.66 -8.92 13.69
CA THR A 89 -0.29 -9.07 13.16
C THR A 89 -0.16 -10.08 12.00
N LYS A 90 -1.25 -10.70 11.58
CA LYS A 90 -1.25 -11.69 10.47
C LYS A 90 -1.06 -11.07 9.08
N SER A 91 -1.25 -9.77 8.95
CA SER A 91 -1.00 -9.03 7.71
C SER A 91 -0.38 -7.66 8.00
N ALA A 92 0.19 -7.03 6.97
CA ALA A 92 0.86 -5.74 7.10
C ALA A 92 -0.08 -4.66 7.68
N PRO A 93 0.36 -3.85 8.67
CA PRO A 93 -0.50 -2.90 9.36
C PRO A 93 -0.95 -1.74 8.48
N GLN A 94 -0.18 -1.40 7.45
CA GLN A 94 -0.42 -0.25 6.60
C GLN A 94 -1.28 -0.54 5.36
N ILE A 95 -1.84 -1.74 5.22
CA ILE A 95 -2.57 -2.14 4.01
C ILE A 95 -3.88 -2.83 4.37
N VAL A 96 -4.98 -2.37 3.77
CA VAL A 96 -6.27 -3.07 3.74
C VAL A 96 -6.68 -3.29 2.29
N SER A 97 -6.88 -4.55 1.92
CA SER A 97 -7.45 -4.97 0.65
C SER A 97 -8.90 -5.39 0.87
N VAL A 98 -9.80 -4.84 0.09
CA VAL A 98 -11.24 -5.06 0.25
C VAL A 98 -11.92 -5.08 -1.12
N SER A 99 -12.85 -5.99 -1.32
CA SER A 99 -13.67 -6.12 -2.53
C SER A 99 -15.10 -5.67 -2.26
N PHE A 100 -15.71 -5.03 -3.24
CA PHE A 100 -17.08 -4.52 -3.19
C PHE A 100 -17.91 -5.24 -4.25
N ARG A 101 -18.74 -6.19 -3.86
CA ARG A 101 -19.55 -6.99 -4.81
C ARG A 101 -20.46 -6.09 -5.64
N GLY A 102 -20.50 -6.35 -6.93
CA GLY A 102 -21.39 -5.65 -7.85
C GLY A 102 -20.92 -4.26 -8.31
N VAL A 103 -19.77 -3.77 -7.80
CA VAL A 103 -19.22 -2.47 -8.22
C VAL A 103 -17.79 -2.63 -8.71
N ARG A 104 -17.50 -2.14 -9.90
CA ARG A 104 -16.11 -2.17 -10.42
C ARG A 104 -15.19 -1.26 -9.62
N ALA A 105 -13.99 -1.74 -9.33
CA ALA A 105 -12.97 -0.98 -8.58
C ALA A 105 -12.65 0.37 -9.22
N GLU A 106 -12.67 0.47 -10.53
CA GLU A 106 -12.41 1.69 -11.28
C GLU A 106 -13.46 2.78 -11.00
N VAL A 107 -14.75 2.39 -10.93
CA VAL A 107 -15.85 3.30 -10.60
C VAL A 107 -15.70 3.83 -9.17
N LEU A 108 -15.41 2.93 -8.21
CA LEU A 108 -15.18 3.32 -6.83
C LEU A 108 -13.94 4.22 -6.69
N LEU A 109 -12.86 3.92 -7.42
CA LEU A 109 -11.64 4.69 -7.39
C LEU A 109 -11.91 6.14 -7.79
N HIS A 110 -12.58 6.38 -8.93
CA HIS A 110 -12.90 7.73 -9.39
C HIS A 110 -13.89 8.44 -8.46
N ALA A 111 -14.90 7.74 -7.96
CA ALA A 111 -15.84 8.34 -7.01
C ALA A 111 -15.19 8.71 -5.66
N LEU A 112 -14.12 8.03 -5.25
CA LEU A 112 -13.32 8.38 -4.09
C LEU A 112 -12.33 9.53 -4.41
N GLU A 113 -11.73 9.56 -5.61
CA GLU A 113 -10.89 10.67 -6.08
C GLU A 113 -11.65 12.01 -6.07
N ASP A 114 -12.91 12.03 -6.50
CA ASP A 114 -13.78 13.21 -6.44
C ASP A 114 -13.99 13.74 -5.00
N LYS A 115 -13.72 12.90 -4.01
CA LYS A 115 -13.76 13.23 -2.58
C LYS A 115 -12.36 13.41 -1.96
N ASN A 116 -11.31 13.52 -2.79
CA ASN A 116 -9.90 13.61 -2.38
C ASN A 116 -9.42 12.38 -1.58
N ILE A 117 -9.99 11.20 -1.82
CA ILE A 117 -9.55 9.94 -1.24
C ILE A 117 -8.85 9.13 -2.32
N TYR A 118 -7.54 8.95 -2.18
CA TYR A 118 -6.70 8.27 -3.17
C TYR A 118 -6.41 6.83 -2.74
N VAL A 119 -6.94 5.90 -3.52
CA VAL A 119 -6.79 4.45 -3.30
C VAL A 119 -6.12 3.80 -4.52
N SER A 120 -5.87 2.50 -4.47
CA SER A 120 -5.36 1.77 -5.63
C SER A 120 -6.31 0.64 -6.00
N SER A 121 -6.61 0.49 -7.27
CA SER A 121 -7.21 -0.72 -7.83
C SER A 121 -6.10 -1.70 -8.27
N GLY A 122 -6.40 -2.98 -8.33
CA GLY A 122 -5.44 -4.01 -8.77
C GLY A 122 -4.95 -3.82 -10.22
N SER A 123 -5.72 -3.10 -11.05
CA SER A 123 -5.44 -2.82 -12.46
C SER A 123 -4.58 -1.56 -12.69
N ALA A 124 -4.43 -0.67 -11.70
CA ALA A 124 -3.77 0.63 -11.89
C ALA A 124 -2.30 0.57 -12.31
N CYS A 125 -1.57 -0.51 -12.00
CA CYS A 125 -0.19 -0.70 -12.45
C CYS A 125 -0.07 -1.40 -13.82
N SER A 126 -1.18 -1.86 -14.38
CA SER A 126 -1.25 -2.60 -15.65
C SER A 126 -2.00 -1.83 -16.73
N SER A 127 -2.01 -0.49 -16.66
CA SER A 127 -2.80 0.39 -17.55
C SER A 127 -2.59 0.15 -19.06
N ASN A 128 -1.56 -0.59 -19.45
CA ASN A 128 -1.31 -0.99 -20.84
C ASN A 128 -1.75 -2.44 -21.17
N LYS A 129 -2.24 -3.21 -20.20
CA LYS A 129 -2.86 -4.53 -20.43
C LYS A 129 -3.95 -4.72 -19.36
N PRO A 130 -5.23 -4.78 -19.75
CA PRO A 130 -6.28 -5.20 -18.82
C PRO A 130 -5.98 -6.64 -18.39
N GLY A 131 -5.41 -6.80 -17.23
CA GLY A 131 -5.02 -8.08 -16.67
C GLY A 131 -5.45 -8.14 -15.21
N LEU A 132 -5.97 -9.29 -14.82
CA LEU A 132 -6.30 -9.60 -13.44
C LEU A 132 -5.05 -9.44 -12.56
N SER A 133 -5.21 -8.92 -11.36
CA SER A 133 -4.11 -8.81 -10.40
C SER A 133 -3.56 -10.18 -10.04
N ASN A 134 -2.32 -10.47 -10.43
CA ASN A 134 -1.65 -11.74 -10.08
C ASN A 134 -1.62 -11.98 -8.56
N THR A 135 -1.56 -10.93 -7.75
CA THR A 135 -1.61 -11.02 -6.29
C THR A 135 -2.97 -11.51 -5.83
N LEU A 136 -4.06 -10.95 -6.35
CA LEU A 136 -5.42 -11.35 -5.97
C LEU A 136 -5.73 -12.78 -6.43
N VAL A 137 -5.28 -13.16 -7.61
CA VAL A 137 -5.37 -14.54 -8.09
C VAL A 137 -4.57 -15.50 -7.19
N ALA A 138 -3.34 -15.12 -6.82
CA ALA A 138 -2.48 -15.97 -5.98
C ALA A 138 -3.01 -16.18 -4.56
N ILE A 139 -3.77 -15.24 -4.00
CA ILE A 139 -4.44 -15.43 -2.71
C ILE A 139 -5.77 -16.20 -2.83
N GLY A 140 -6.15 -16.64 -4.04
CA GLY A 140 -7.34 -17.45 -4.28
C GLY A 140 -8.65 -16.66 -4.25
N LEU A 141 -8.62 -15.37 -4.59
CA LEU A 141 -9.84 -14.56 -4.63
C LEU A 141 -10.73 -14.99 -5.81
N ASP A 142 -12.04 -15.06 -5.56
CA ASP A 142 -13.03 -15.39 -6.57
C ASP A 142 -12.98 -14.43 -7.77
N ASN A 143 -13.21 -14.93 -8.96
CA ASN A 143 -13.06 -14.15 -10.20
C ASN A 143 -13.96 -12.91 -10.26
N ASP A 144 -15.17 -12.96 -9.68
CA ASP A 144 -16.11 -11.84 -9.59
C ASP A 144 -15.63 -10.72 -8.66
N LEU A 145 -14.66 -11.00 -7.78
CA LEU A 145 -14.08 -10.03 -6.85
C LEU A 145 -12.79 -9.37 -7.38
N LEU A 146 -12.15 -9.95 -8.39
CA LEU A 146 -10.86 -9.46 -8.89
C LEU A 146 -10.94 -8.02 -9.44
N ASP A 147 -12.04 -7.69 -10.14
CA ASP A 147 -12.29 -6.37 -10.73
C ASP A 147 -13.04 -5.41 -9.79
N SER A 148 -13.38 -5.86 -8.58
CA SER A 148 -14.08 -5.08 -7.57
C SER A 148 -13.23 -4.77 -6.33
N THR A 149 -11.92 -5.01 -6.40
CA THR A 149 -11.02 -4.91 -5.25
C THR A 149 -10.25 -3.59 -5.22
N LEU A 150 -10.33 -2.89 -4.11
CA LEU A 150 -9.52 -1.72 -3.78
C LEU A 150 -8.49 -2.04 -2.69
N ARG A 151 -7.36 -1.34 -2.74
CA ARG A 151 -6.34 -1.34 -1.70
C ARG A 151 -6.24 0.04 -1.07
N PHE A 152 -6.53 0.10 0.21
CA PHE A 152 -6.26 1.26 1.06
C PHE A 152 -4.86 1.13 1.65
N SER A 153 -4.16 2.25 1.74
CA SER A 153 -2.79 2.29 2.28
C SER A 153 -2.69 3.40 3.32
N PHE A 154 -2.20 3.05 4.50
CA PHE A 154 -2.05 3.93 5.64
C PHE A 154 -0.60 4.34 5.83
N CYS A 155 -0.37 5.37 6.60
CA CYS A 155 0.93 5.75 7.10
C CYS A 155 0.82 6.16 8.58
N TYR A 156 1.94 6.43 9.21
CA TYR A 156 1.99 6.83 10.62
C TYR A 156 1.29 8.16 10.95
N ASN A 157 0.89 8.92 9.92
CA ASN A 157 0.11 10.16 10.07
C ASN A 157 -1.39 9.96 9.80
N THR A 158 -1.80 8.76 9.38
CA THR A 158 -3.22 8.46 9.13
C THR A 158 -4.00 8.57 10.44
N THR A 159 -5.16 9.22 10.39
CA THR A 159 -6.02 9.42 11.55
C THR A 159 -7.31 8.63 11.45
N LYS A 160 -7.98 8.45 12.57
CA LYS A 160 -9.28 7.78 12.63
C LYS A 160 -10.35 8.55 11.86
N GLU A 161 -10.32 9.90 11.94
CA GLU A 161 -11.23 10.79 11.24
C GLU A 161 -11.13 10.66 9.72
N GLU A 162 -9.93 10.47 9.19
CA GLU A 162 -9.70 10.17 7.76
C GLU A 162 -10.34 8.84 7.36
N LEU A 163 -10.24 7.81 8.22
CA LEU A 163 -10.87 6.52 7.99
C LEU A 163 -12.39 6.60 8.05
N ASP A 164 -12.95 7.33 9.02
CA ASP A 164 -14.39 7.58 9.13
C ASP A 164 -14.93 8.33 7.91
N TYR A 165 -14.18 9.30 7.41
CA TYR A 165 -14.50 9.99 6.17
C TYR A 165 -14.50 9.04 4.97
N ALA A 166 -13.50 8.17 4.86
CA ALA A 166 -13.43 7.17 3.78
C ALA A 166 -14.61 6.19 3.82
N VAL A 167 -14.97 5.69 5.01
CA VAL A 167 -16.15 4.81 5.18
C VAL A 167 -17.44 5.53 4.80
N SER A 168 -17.60 6.78 5.19
CA SER A 168 -18.76 7.60 4.84
C SER A 168 -18.87 7.83 3.33
N ALA A 169 -17.74 8.07 2.67
CA ALA A 169 -17.68 8.21 1.22
C ALA A 169 -18.06 6.90 0.52
N LEU A 170 -17.54 5.76 0.98
CA LEU A 170 -17.88 4.43 0.45
C LEU A 170 -19.38 4.13 0.60
N LYS A 171 -19.99 4.42 1.75
CA LYS A 171 -21.45 4.30 1.96
C LYS A 171 -22.23 5.07 0.91
N ALA A 172 -21.88 6.33 0.67
CA ALA A 172 -22.57 7.18 -0.28
C ALA A 172 -22.49 6.64 -1.72
N VAL A 173 -21.32 6.11 -2.12
CA VAL A 173 -21.11 5.56 -3.47
C VAL A 173 -21.86 4.23 -3.65
N SER A 174 -21.81 3.34 -2.65
CA SER A 174 -22.48 2.04 -2.73
C SER A 174 -24.00 2.20 -2.85
N TYR A 175 -24.61 3.17 -2.16
CA TYR A 175 -26.04 3.48 -2.31
C TYR A 175 -26.44 3.98 -3.71
N THR A 176 -25.50 4.59 -4.44
CA THR A 176 -25.79 5.19 -5.75
C THR A 176 -25.62 4.19 -6.90
N HIS A 177 -24.84 3.16 -6.73
CA HIS A 177 -24.46 2.22 -7.81
C HIS A 177 -25.02 0.79 -7.63
N LEU A 178 -25.66 0.48 -6.49
CA LEU A 178 -26.33 -0.82 -6.22
C LEU A 178 -27.84 -0.79 -6.51
N ARG A 179 -28.33 0.24 -7.22
CA ARG A 179 -29.73 0.31 -7.69
C ARG A 179 -29.83 0.09 -9.18
#